data_3d75f805d0e764c82870d30796558d7f
#
_entry.id   3d75f805d0e764c82870d30796558d7f
#
_cell.length_a   1.000
_cell.length_b   1.000
_cell.length_c   1.000
_cell.angle_alpha   90.00
_cell.angle_beta   90.00
_cell.angle_gamma   90.00
#
_symmetry.space_group_name_H-M   'P 1'
#
loop_
_entity.id
_entity.type
_entity.pdbx_description
1 polymer ?
#
loop_
_entity_poly.entity_id
_entity_poly.type
_entity_poly.pdbx_seq_one_letter_code
_entity_poly.pdbx_strand_id
1 'polypeptide(L)'
;MIKKIIKILSIIALILVLFISYLSIFGIKTTKFNNQIKNKISENKSGINLELKAIKINLSPLDFKANISTLDTGILFNNKKIELESLKTKISLIELFKNKFSVNNLQITSKSIEAKKFVSFLRYLKNDPKLFFLDMMIKDGYLEGSVNLNFDIEGKVKNDFKIKGFVKSLKIKTLKNHNLDNLNFIFEIEDKKYKFLEVDTVINKIKFNSPSIVINKKNSSFLINGRILNKEKNASFEEIKDLLNSHYNNLDLKDFHFISDNNFSFEVSKKFKLSNLNINSKINLSKLTYKNNFKSIQKYFPEIKEFINLKNHEIKLNYNKDKIEIIGSGQ
;
A
#
# COMPACT_ATOMS: atom_id res chain seq x y z
N MET A 1 -11.32 -49.59 46.39
CA MET A 1 -10.12 -48.78 46.19
C MET A 1 -10.07 -48.17 44.79
N ILE A 2 -10.18 -48.94 43.71
CA ILE A 2 -10.09 -48.51 42.31
C ILE A 2 -11.10 -47.38 41.94
N LYS A 3 -12.37 -47.49 42.35
CA LYS A 3 -13.40 -46.45 42.08
C LYS A 3 -13.05 -45.08 42.68
N LYS A 4 -12.40 -45.03 43.84
CA LYS A 4 -11.93 -43.77 44.46
C LYS A 4 -10.76 -43.17 43.67
N ILE A 5 -9.83 -43.99 43.17
CA ILE A 5 -8.69 -43.56 42.36
C ILE A 5 -9.20 -43.01 41.02
N ILE A 6 -10.12 -43.68 40.35
CA ILE A 6 -10.71 -43.19 39.08
C ILE A 6 -11.42 -41.86 39.32
N LYS A 7 -12.16 -41.66 40.39
CA LYS A 7 -12.83 -40.40 40.73
C LYS A 7 -11.84 -39.25 40.92
N ILE A 8 -10.73 -39.51 41.65
CA ILE A 8 -9.68 -38.52 41.88
C ILE A 8 -9.00 -38.17 40.53
N LEU A 9 -8.66 -39.16 39.71
CA LEU A 9 -8.08 -38.97 38.36
C LEU A 9 -9.00 -38.15 37.44
N SER A 10 -10.31 -38.42 37.49
CA SER A 10 -11.30 -37.66 36.70
C SER A 10 -11.42 -36.20 37.13
N ILE A 11 -11.35 -35.94 38.46
CA ILE A 11 -11.35 -34.56 38.99
C ILE A 11 -10.07 -33.82 38.56
N ILE A 12 -8.91 -34.47 38.64
CA ILE A 12 -7.63 -33.89 38.23
C ILE A 12 -7.67 -33.59 36.71
N ALA A 13 -8.16 -34.53 35.91
CA ALA A 13 -8.32 -34.33 34.46
C ALA A 13 -9.26 -33.15 34.12
N LEU A 14 -10.38 -33.03 34.84
CA LEU A 14 -11.32 -31.92 34.68
C LEU A 14 -10.66 -30.57 35.02
N ILE A 15 -9.93 -30.50 36.14
CA ILE A 15 -9.19 -29.30 36.54
C ILE A 15 -8.15 -28.93 35.50
N LEU A 16 -7.41 -29.91 34.97
CA LEU A 16 -6.40 -29.71 33.94
C LEU A 16 -7.03 -29.18 32.64
N VAL A 17 -8.18 -29.72 32.19
CA VAL A 17 -8.91 -29.25 31.03
C VAL A 17 -9.39 -27.80 31.24
N LEU A 18 -9.95 -27.48 32.41
CA LEU A 18 -10.37 -26.10 32.73
C LEU A 18 -9.16 -25.14 32.76
N PHE A 19 -8.04 -25.56 33.31
CA PHE A 19 -6.80 -24.76 33.34
C PHE A 19 -6.25 -24.50 31.93
N ILE A 20 -6.18 -25.55 31.07
CA ILE A 20 -5.75 -25.40 29.66
C ILE A 20 -6.72 -24.51 28.91
N SER A 21 -8.04 -24.67 29.12
CA SER A 21 -9.07 -23.81 28.51
C SER A 21 -8.90 -22.35 28.92
N TYR A 22 -8.64 -22.10 30.21
CA TYR A 22 -8.34 -20.77 30.73
C TYR A 22 -7.10 -20.16 30.06
N LEU A 23 -6.01 -20.90 29.96
CA LEU A 23 -4.78 -20.44 29.30
C LEU A 23 -4.95 -20.22 27.81
N SER A 24 -5.84 -20.99 27.17
CA SER A 24 -6.15 -20.83 25.75
C SER A 24 -6.94 -19.54 25.47
N ILE A 25 -7.93 -19.23 26.28
CA ILE A 25 -8.84 -18.09 26.09
C ILE A 25 -8.22 -16.80 26.64
N PHE A 26 -7.83 -16.79 27.89
CA PHE A 26 -7.37 -15.58 28.58
C PHE A 26 -5.86 -15.36 28.46
N GLY A 27 -5.07 -16.44 28.45
CA GLY A 27 -3.61 -16.40 28.45
C GLY A 27 -3.01 -15.87 29.76
N ILE A 28 -1.70 -15.76 29.79
CA ILE A 28 -0.93 -15.19 30.89
C ILE A 28 -0.20 -13.94 30.40
N LYS A 29 -0.31 -12.85 31.19
CA LYS A 29 0.49 -11.64 30.98
C LYS A 29 1.73 -11.75 31.89
N THR A 30 2.92 -11.50 31.35
CA THR A 30 4.18 -11.57 32.10
C THR A 30 5.19 -10.54 31.54
N THR A 31 6.06 -10.08 32.44
CA THR A 31 7.21 -9.22 32.09
C THR A 31 8.54 -9.98 32.15
N LYS A 32 8.50 -11.24 32.61
CA LYS A 32 9.72 -12.06 32.89
C LYS A 32 10.65 -12.19 31.66
N PHE A 33 10.11 -12.20 30.44
CA PHE A 33 10.88 -12.38 29.22
C PHE A 33 11.24 -11.07 28.50
N ASN A 34 10.83 -9.92 29.05
CA ASN A 34 11.03 -8.63 28.37
C ASN A 34 12.52 -8.36 28.09
N ASN A 35 13.38 -8.56 29.10
CA ASN A 35 14.81 -8.30 28.95
C ASN A 35 15.48 -9.27 27.97
N GLN A 36 15.07 -10.54 27.96
CA GLN A 36 15.60 -11.52 27.01
C GLN A 36 15.26 -11.16 25.59
N ILE A 37 14.01 -10.72 25.32
CA ILE A 37 13.55 -10.29 23.99
C ILE A 37 14.29 -9.02 23.56
N LYS A 38 14.41 -8.02 24.45
CA LYS A 38 15.13 -6.77 24.17
C LYS A 38 16.59 -7.05 23.82
N ASN A 39 17.29 -7.83 24.65
CA ASN A 39 18.70 -8.17 24.43
C ASN A 39 18.90 -8.90 23.11
N LYS A 40 18.05 -9.88 22.80
CA LYS A 40 18.14 -10.65 21.55
C LYS A 40 17.99 -9.78 20.31
N ILE A 41 17.18 -8.73 20.35
CA ILE A 41 17.02 -7.77 19.26
C ILE A 41 18.22 -6.82 19.18
N SER A 42 18.71 -6.31 20.29
CA SER A 42 19.85 -5.40 20.34
C SER A 42 21.19 -6.06 19.96
N GLU A 43 21.36 -7.37 20.23
CA GLU A 43 22.55 -8.14 19.84
C GLU A 43 22.81 -8.16 18.33
N ASN A 44 21.78 -7.99 17.50
CA ASN A 44 21.90 -8.01 16.02
C ASN A 44 22.58 -6.76 15.42
N LYS A 45 23.28 -5.93 16.23
CA LYS A 45 24.09 -4.75 15.80
C LYS A 45 23.35 -3.74 14.91
N SER A 46 22.03 -3.84 14.81
CA SER A 46 21.23 -2.96 13.94
C SER A 46 21.00 -1.57 14.54
N GLY A 47 21.39 -1.33 15.80
CA GLY A 47 21.03 -0.10 16.54
C GLY A 47 19.54 0.01 16.83
N ILE A 48 18.79 -1.04 16.57
CA ILE A 48 17.35 -1.10 16.84
C ILE A 48 17.14 -1.56 18.28
N ASN A 49 16.39 -0.79 19.04
CA ASN A 49 15.95 -1.13 20.39
C ASN A 49 14.46 -1.37 20.41
N LEU A 50 14.01 -2.28 21.28
CA LEU A 50 12.60 -2.57 21.49
C LEU A 50 12.15 -2.03 22.84
N GLU A 51 11.12 -1.18 22.82
CA GLU A 51 10.35 -0.89 24.04
C GLU A 51 9.23 -1.91 24.16
N LEU A 52 9.07 -2.49 25.33
CA LEU A 52 8.12 -3.57 25.59
C LEU A 52 7.65 -3.50 27.02
N LYS A 53 6.33 -3.35 27.24
CA LYS A 53 5.74 -3.31 28.58
C LYS A 53 5.54 -4.72 29.15
N ALA A 54 4.90 -5.58 28.40
CA ALA A 54 4.61 -6.95 28.79
C ALA A 54 4.38 -7.83 27.56
N ILE A 55 4.41 -9.14 27.78
CA ILE A 55 3.96 -10.12 26.80
C ILE A 55 2.73 -10.85 27.30
N LYS A 56 1.88 -11.26 26.36
CA LYS A 56 0.75 -12.15 26.59
C LYS A 56 1.02 -13.49 25.91
N ILE A 57 0.86 -14.59 26.63
CA ILE A 57 1.08 -15.95 26.16
C ILE A 57 -0.27 -16.66 26.22
N ASN A 58 -0.79 -17.12 25.07
CA ASN A 58 -1.98 -17.96 24.97
C ASN A 58 -1.59 -19.34 24.49
N LEU A 59 -2.15 -20.39 25.08
CA LEU A 59 -1.94 -21.74 24.61
C LEU A 59 -2.88 -22.05 23.43
N SER A 60 -2.36 -22.75 22.43
CA SER A 60 -3.14 -23.39 21.36
C SER A 60 -2.97 -24.90 21.48
N PRO A 61 -3.79 -25.58 22.33
CA PRO A 61 -3.56 -26.99 22.67
C PRO A 61 -3.69 -27.90 21.45
N LEU A 62 -4.63 -27.63 20.55
CA LEU A 62 -4.85 -28.43 19.35
C LEU A 62 -3.66 -28.43 18.40
N ASP A 63 -2.93 -27.31 18.32
CA ASP A 63 -1.76 -27.15 17.47
C ASP A 63 -0.43 -27.44 18.20
N PHE A 64 -0.48 -27.74 19.50
CA PHE A 64 0.69 -27.84 20.36
C PHE A 64 1.62 -26.61 20.27
N LYS A 65 1.04 -25.41 20.25
CA LYS A 65 1.75 -24.13 20.11
C LYS A 65 1.39 -23.16 21.23
N ALA A 66 2.31 -22.26 21.51
CA ALA A 66 2.08 -21.05 22.30
C ALA A 66 2.06 -19.84 21.38
N ASN A 67 0.99 -19.06 21.43
CA ASN A 67 0.87 -17.77 20.74
C ASN A 67 1.40 -16.69 21.70
N ILE A 68 2.48 -16.02 21.31
CA ILE A 68 3.07 -14.93 22.07
C ILE A 68 2.71 -13.62 21.37
N SER A 69 2.20 -12.66 22.12
CA SER A 69 1.95 -11.30 21.65
C SER A 69 2.51 -10.27 22.61
N THR A 70 3.05 -9.19 22.09
CA THR A 70 3.55 -8.08 22.91
C THR A 70 2.43 -7.08 23.20
N LEU A 71 2.59 -6.34 24.29
CA LEU A 71 1.68 -5.26 24.70
C LEU A 71 2.49 -3.97 24.85
N ASP A 72 1.93 -2.86 24.36
CA ASP A 72 2.55 -1.53 24.38
C ASP A 72 4.01 -1.58 23.92
N THR A 73 4.17 -1.80 22.64
CA THR A 73 5.46 -2.06 22.00
C THR A 73 5.85 -0.89 21.09
N GLY A 74 7.13 -0.53 21.11
CA GLY A 74 7.70 0.45 20.20
C GLY A 74 9.06 0.00 19.69
N ILE A 75 9.36 0.32 18.46
CA ILE A 75 10.70 0.18 17.88
C ILE A 75 11.40 1.54 17.95
N LEU A 76 12.57 1.57 18.57
CA LEU A 76 13.44 2.74 18.62
C LEU A 76 14.67 2.54 17.75
N PHE A 77 15.02 3.56 17.01
CA PHE A 77 16.28 3.65 16.29
C PHE A 77 16.75 5.12 16.27
N ASN A 78 17.95 5.37 16.79
CA ASN A 78 18.53 6.73 16.89
C ASN A 78 17.52 7.76 17.45
N ASN A 79 16.91 7.47 18.59
CA ASN A 79 15.90 8.29 19.28
C ASN A 79 14.60 8.55 18.47
N LYS A 80 14.40 7.85 17.36
CA LYS A 80 13.14 7.85 16.62
C LYS A 80 12.33 6.62 17.02
N LYS A 81 11.07 6.83 17.39
CA LYS A 81 10.17 5.78 17.84
C LYS A 81 9.05 5.55 16.84
N ILE A 82 8.80 4.28 16.53
CA ILE A 82 7.58 3.82 15.87
C ILE A 82 6.79 2.97 16.84
N GLU A 83 5.57 3.36 17.11
CA GLU A 83 4.67 2.60 17.95
C GLU A 83 4.05 1.45 17.18
N LEU A 84 4.09 0.27 17.80
CA LEU A 84 3.47 -0.93 17.28
C LEU A 84 2.20 -1.23 18.08
N GLU A 85 1.20 -1.75 17.38
CA GLU A 85 0.05 -2.36 18.03
C GLU A 85 0.46 -3.68 18.69
N SER A 86 1.17 -4.53 17.94
CA SER A 86 1.62 -5.82 18.46
C SER A 86 2.76 -6.43 17.64
N LEU A 87 3.58 -7.23 18.32
CA LEU A 87 4.41 -8.26 17.72
C LEU A 87 3.81 -9.60 18.13
N LYS A 88 3.50 -10.45 17.15
CA LYS A 88 2.90 -11.78 17.41
C LYS A 88 3.78 -12.86 16.80
N THR A 89 3.99 -13.93 17.55
CA THR A 89 4.69 -15.12 17.07
C THR A 89 4.05 -16.40 17.62
N LYS A 90 4.30 -17.51 16.93
CA LYS A 90 3.88 -18.84 17.38
C LYS A 90 5.11 -19.68 17.63
N ILE A 91 5.16 -20.32 18.80
CA ILE A 91 6.24 -21.19 19.22
C ILE A 91 5.69 -22.58 19.45
N SER A 92 6.41 -23.60 18.97
CA SER A 92 6.07 -25.00 19.24
C SER A 92 6.34 -25.34 20.69
N LEU A 93 5.34 -25.87 21.40
CA LEU A 93 5.53 -26.37 22.79
C LEU A 93 6.51 -27.55 22.84
N ILE A 94 6.52 -28.40 21.80
CA ILE A 94 7.43 -29.54 21.71
C ILE A 94 8.90 -29.07 21.64
N GLU A 95 9.17 -28.01 20.86
CA GLU A 95 10.52 -27.42 20.74
C GLU A 95 10.93 -26.73 22.04
N LEU A 96 10.01 -26.07 22.72
CA LEU A 96 10.22 -25.48 24.05
C LEU A 96 10.62 -26.54 25.10
N PHE A 97 9.95 -27.69 25.10
CA PHE A 97 10.32 -28.80 25.97
C PHE A 97 11.71 -29.39 25.69
N LYS A 98 12.16 -29.29 24.42
CA LYS A 98 13.50 -29.71 24.01
C LYS A 98 14.57 -28.61 24.17
N ASN A 99 14.26 -27.52 24.86
CA ASN A 99 15.11 -26.34 25.02
C ASN A 99 15.54 -25.70 23.68
N LYS A 100 14.77 -25.92 22.61
CA LYS A 100 14.96 -25.28 21.30
C LYS A 100 13.93 -24.18 21.14
N PHE A 101 14.38 -22.95 21.16
CA PHE A 101 13.51 -21.79 20.94
C PHE A 101 13.65 -21.35 19.47
N SER A 102 12.71 -21.76 18.63
CA SER A 102 12.67 -21.33 17.22
C SER A 102 11.42 -20.51 16.96
N VAL A 103 11.62 -19.32 16.40
CA VAL A 103 10.55 -18.46 15.89
C VAL A 103 10.41 -18.71 14.41
N ASN A 104 9.36 -19.40 13.99
CA ASN A 104 9.14 -19.73 12.59
C ASN A 104 8.34 -18.65 11.85
N ASN A 105 7.61 -17.81 12.57
CA ASN A 105 6.78 -16.73 12.02
C ASN A 105 6.76 -15.54 12.98
N LEU A 106 6.85 -14.33 12.44
CA LEU A 106 6.69 -13.07 13.17
C LEU A 106 5.71 -12.17 12.43
N GLN A 107 4.65 -11.80 13.09
CA GLN A 107 3.74 -10.76 12.61
C GLN A 107 3.98 -9.47 13.39
N ILE A 108 4.25 -8.40 12.66
CA ILE A 108 4.44 -7.05 13.19
C ILE A 108 3.27 -6.21 12.71
N THR A 109 2.51 -5.60 13.62
CA THR A 109 1.41 -4.68 13.28
C THR A 109 1.72 -3.31 13.85
N SER A 110 1.70 -2.28 13.01
CA SER A 110 1.89 -0.90 13.45
C SER A 110 0.59 -0.31 13.97
N LYS A 111 0.68 0.66 14.87
CA LYS A 111 -0.39 1.63 15.06
C LYS A 111 -0.45 2.56 13.86
N SER A 112 -1.45 3.44 13.81
CA SER A 112 -1.50 4.51 12.81
C SER A 112 -0.29 5.45 12.99
N ILE A 113 0.49 5.63 11.92
CA ILE A 113 1.74 6.39 11.91
C ILE A 113 1.64 7.51 10.89
N GLU A 114 2.08 8.71 11.22
CA GLU A 114 2.26 9.76 10.23
C GLU A 114 3.23 9.29 9.12
N ALA A 115 2.80 9.39 7.87
CA ALA A 115 3.58 8.91 6.73
C ALA A 115 4.98 9.54 6.66
N LYS A 116 5.08 10.82 6.99
CA LYS A 116 6.37 11.54 7.04
C LYS A 116 7.29 11.00 8.13
N LYS A 117 6.77 10.74 9.33
CA LYS A 117 7.55 10.13 10.42
C LYS A 117 8.05 8.74 10.04
N PHE A 118 7.21 7.94 9.38
CA PHE A 118 7.60 6.60 8.94
C PHE A 118 8.71 6.64 7.89
N VAL A 119 8.61 7.49 6.88
CA VAL A 119 9.66 7.62 5.85
C VAL A 119 10.95 8.17 6.44
N SER A 120 10.87 9.15 7.33
CA SER A 120 12.03 9.66 8.06
C SER A 120 12.71 8.54 8.87
N PHE A 121 11.94 7.68 9.55
CA PHE A 121 12.48 6.53 10.27
C PHE A 121 13.19 5.55 9.32
N LEU A 122 12.59 5.22 8.18
CA LEU A 122 13.23 4.34 7.17
C LEU A 122 14.53 4.92 6.62
N ARG A 123 14.63 6.24 6.47
CA ARG A 123 15.88 6.92 6.06
C ARG A 123 17.01 6.71 7.06
N TYR A 124 16.71 6.72 8.35
CA TYR A 124 17.74 6.43 9.37
C TYR A 124 18.19 4.97 9.34
N LEU A 125 17.27 4.03 9.06
CA LEU A 125 17.61 2.61 8.91
C LEU A 125 18.43 2.33 7.66
N LYS A 126 18.11 3.01 6.56
CA LYS A 126 18.74 2.81 5.26
C LYS A 126 18.97 4.16 4.57
N ASN A 127 20.24 4.52 4.41
CA ASN A 127 20.61 5.74 3.68
C ASN A 127 20.41 5.53 2.17
N ASP A 128 19.15 5.62 1.72
CA ASP A 128 18.77 5.47 0.31
C ASP A 128 18.28 6.83 -0.23
N PRO A 129 18.90 7.38 -1.29
CA PRO A 129 18.47 8.64 -1.89
C PRO A 129 16.99 8.69 -2.26
N LYS A 130 16.37 7.55 -2.58
CA LYS A 130 14.93 7.48 -2.90
C LYS A 130 14.05 7.81 -1.69
N LEU A 131 14.46 7.37 -0.50
CA LEU A 131 13.76 7.71 0.74
C LEU A 131 13.88 9.19 1.08
N PHE A 132 15.02 9.81 0.72
CA PHE A 132 15.19 11.26 0.87
C PHE A 132 14.18 12.03 0.00
N PHE A 133 14.08 11.69 -1.28
CA PHE A 133 13.09 12.33 -2.16
C PHE A 133 11.65 12.09 -1.69
N LEU A 134 11.33 10.88 -1.26
CA LEU A 134 10.00 10.56 -0.73
C LEU A 134 9.66 11.40 0.51
N ASP A 135 10.60 11.55 1.44
CA ASP A 135 10.45 12.38 2.64
C ASP A 135 10.23 13.87 2.31
N MET A 136 10.90 14.37 1.28
CA MET A 136 10.70 15.74 0.79
C MET A 136 9.30 15.93 0.17
N MET A 137 8.82 14.93 -0.56
CA MET A 137 7.56 15.00 -1.30
C MET A 137 6.35 14.83 -0.39
N ILE A 138 6.41 13.98 0.64
CA ILE A 138 5.31 13.75 1.57
C ILE A 138 5.11 14.97 2.46
N LYS A 139 3.89 15.50 2.50
CA LYS A 139 3.51 16.64 3.32
C LYS A 139 2.66 16.27 4.52
N ASP A 140 1.75 15.30 4.34
CA ASP A 140 0.78 14.88 5.34
C ASP A 140 0.30 13.46 5.05
N GLY A 141 -0.46 12.84 5.95
CA GLY A 141 -1.10 11.55 5.79
C GLY A 141 -0.64 10.52 6.81
N TYR A 142 -1.39 9.44 6.86
CA TYR A 142 -1.20 8.36 7.82
C TYR A 142 -1.11 7.02 7.11
N LEU A 143 -0.37 6.11 7.72
CA LEU A 143 -0.30 4.72 7.29
C LEU A 143 -0.44 3.78 8.49
N GLU A 144 -0.99 2.62 8.22
CA GLU A 144 -1.04 1.50 9.14
C GLU A 144 -0.77 0.23 8.34
N GLY A 145 -0.03 -0.70 8.93
CA GLY A 145 0.31 -1.91 8.21
C GLY A 145 0.74 -3.06 9.11
N SER A 146 0.70 -4.24 8.52
CA SER A 146 1.21 -5.47 9.11
C SER A 146 2.22 -6.13 8.19
N VAL A 147 3.26 -6.67 8.78
CA VAL A 147 4.32 -7.43 8.12
C VAL A 147 4.32 -8.85 8.68
N ASN A 148 4.17 -9.84 7.82
CA ASN A 148 4.32 -11.24 8.18
C ASN A 148 5.66 -11.74 7.63
N LEU A 149 6.55 -12.15 8.52
CA LEU A 149 7.85 -12.70 8.22
C LEU A 149 7.87 -14.19 8.57
N ASN A 150 8.34 -15.01 7.66
CA ASN A 150 8.66 -16.40 7.94
C ASN A 150 10.17 -16.58 8.00
N PHE A 151 10.63 -17.47 8.89
CA PHE A 151 12.04 -17.74 9.07
C PHE A 151 12.33 -19.20 8.69
N ASP A 152 13.53 -19.44 8.21
CA ASP A 152 14.05 -20.80 8.01
C ASP A 152 14.63 -21.37 9.34
N ILE A 153 15.17 -22.58 9.26
CA ILE A 153 15.75 -23.27 10.42
C ILE A 153 17.01 -22.58 10.97
N GLU A 154 17.65 -21.72 10.17
CA GLU A 154 18.82 -20.93 10.57
C GLU A 154 18.42 -19.55 11.11
N GLY A 155 17.12 -19.21 11.14
CA GLY A 155 16.61 -17.92 11.58
C GLY A 155 16.71 -16.80 10.54
N LYS A 156 16.95 -17.12 9.27
CA LYS A 156 16.96 -16.14 8.19
C LYS A 156 15.53 -15.91 7.67
N VAL A 157 15.22 -14.67 7.32
CA VAL A 157 13.91 -14.31 6.74
C VAL A 157 13.79 -14.94 5.36
N LYS A 158 12.69 -15.67 5.15
CA LYS A 158 12.33 -16.24 3.85
C LYS A 158 11.78 -15.17 2.91
N ASN A 159 11.84 -15.42 1.61
CA ASN A 159 11.32 -14.51 0.57
C ASN A 159 9.78 -14.55 0.42
N ASP A 160 9.07 -15.32 1.23
CA ASP A 160 7.61 -15.43 1.24
C ASP A 160 6.93 -14.45 2.20
N PHE A 161 7.61 -13.34 2.54
CA PHE A 161 7.05 -12.30 3.39
C PHE A 161 5.82 -11.63 2.74
N LYS A 162 4.91 -11.19 3.58
CA LYS A 162 3.71 -10.44 3.17
C LYS A 162 3.59 -9.16 3.97
N ILE A 163 3.40 -8.04 3.26
CA ILE A 163 3.14 -6.75 3.89
C ILE A 163 1.76 -6.29 3.39
N LYS A 164 0.90 -5.90 4.31
CA LYS A 164 -0.43 -5.36 4.01
C LYS A 164 -0.68 -4.14 4.86
N GLY A 165 -1.46 -3.22 4.34
CA GLY A 165 -1.85 -2.05 5.10
C GLY A 165 -2.67 -1.09 4.28
N PHE A 166 -2.90 0.08 4.83
CA PHE A 166 -3.56 1.17 4.14
C PHE A 166 -2.85 2.49 4.39
N VAL A 167 -3.05 3.39 3.46
CA VAL A 167 -2.62 4.79 3.54
C VAL A 167 -3.87 5.65 3.47
N LYS A 168 -3.94 6.69 4.30
CA LYS A 168 -5.09 7.59 4.41
C LYS A 168 -4.65 9.05 4.36
N SER A 169 -5.39 9.84 3.57
CA SER A 169 -5.23 11.30 3.46
C SER A 169 -3.80 11.74 3.14
N LEU A 170 -3.05 10.93 2.38
CA LEU A 170 -1.67 11.26 2.02
C LEU A 170 -1.64 12.44 1.06
N LYS A 171 -0.78 13.41 1.37
CA LYS A 171 -0.51 14.58 0.52
C LYS A 171 0.92 14.50 0.02
N ILE A 172 1.06 14.54 -1.31
CA ILE A 172 2.36 14.49 -1.98
C ILE A 172 2.49 15.72 -2.89
N LYS A 173 3.59 16.47 -2.73
CA LYS A 173 3.99 17.50 -3.67
C LYS A 173 5.09 16.95 -4.56
N THR A 174 4.80 16.79 -5.85
CA THR A 174 5.78 16.26 -6.81
C THR A 174 6.79 17.34 -7.24
N LEU A 175 7.91 16.91 -7.80
CA LEU A 175 8.97 17.80 -8.31
C LEU A 175 8.50 18.72 -9.45
N LYS A 176 7.43 18.34 -10.18
CA LYS A 176 6.82 19.13 -11.26
C LYS A 176 5.67 20.02 -10.78
N ASN A 177 5.58 20.31 -9.50
CA ASN A 177 4.51 21.12 -8.87
C ASN A 177 3.10 20.54 -9.00
N HIS A 178 2.93 19.27 -9.37
CA HIS A 178 1.64 18.61 -9.24
C HIS A 178 1.42 18.20 -7.79
N ASN A 179 0.22 18.51 -7.28
CA ASN A 179 -0.20 18.11 -5.96
C ASN A 179 -1.10 16.89 -6.07
N LEU A 180 -0.75 15.83 -5.32
CA LEU A 180 -1.65 14.73 -5.06
C LEU A 180 -2.20 14.95 -3.65
N ASP A 181 -3.49 15.22 -3.59
CA ASP A 181 -4.19 15.45 -2.33
C ASP A 181 -5.12 14.29 -2.02
N ASN A 182 -5.32 14.05 -0.73
CA ASN A 182 -6.22 13.01 -0.23
C ASN A 182 -6.02 11.63 -0.88
N LEU A 183 -4.75 11.23 -1.06
CA LEU A 183 -4.42 9.92 -1.62
C LEU A 183 -4.69 8.84 -0.56
N ASN A 184 -5.62 7.96 -0.86
CA ASN A 184 -6.01 6.82 -0.04
C ASN A 184 -5.82 5.54 -0.87
N PHE A 185 -5.32 4.48 -0.25
CA PHE A 185 -5.23 3.16 -0.88
C PHE A 185 -4.93 2.07 0.14
N ILE A 186 -5.31 0.85 -0.21
CA ILE A 186 -4.86 -0.37 0.46
C ILE A 186 -3.67 -0.90 -0.32
N PHE A 187 -2.63 -1.36 0.37
CA PHE A 187 -1.48 -1.99 -0.28
C PHE A 187 -1.27 -3.42 0.20
N GLU A 188 -0.87 -4.28 -0.74
CA GLU A 188 -0.39 -5.63 -0.49
C GLU A 188 0.94 -5.82 -1.22
N ILE A 189 1.98 -6.22 -0.49
CA ILE A 189 3.33 -6.44 -1.02
C ILE A 189 3.75 -7.88 -0.71
N GLU A 190 4.10 -8.59 -1.74
CA GLU A 190 4.71 -9.91 -1.72
C GLU A 190 6.04 -9.83 -2.50
N ASP A 191 6.92 -10.81 -2.41
CA ASP A 191 8.30 -10.78 -2.97
C ASP A 191 8.47 -9.95 -4.27
N LYS A 192 7.70 -10.30 -5.32
CA LYS A 192 7.83 -9.67 -6.65
C LYS A 192 6.58 -8.91 -7.09
N LYS A 193 5.58 -8.79 -6.22
CA LYS A 193 4.27 -8.23 -6.57
C LYS A 193 3.84 -7.18 -5.55
N TYR A 194 3.49 -6.01 -6.07
CA TYR A 194 2.95 -4.90 -5.29
C TYR A 194 1.56 -4.61 -5.84
N LYS A 195 0.55 -4.63 -4.98
CA LYS A 195 -0.83 -4.29 -5.34
C LYS A 195 -1.25 -3.06 -4.55
N PHE A 196 -1.87 -2.12 -5.25
CA PHE A 196 -2.55 -0.97 -4.66
C PHE A 196 -4.01 -1.07 -5.05
N LEU A 197 -4.88 -1.15 -4.06
CA LEU A 197 -6.31 -1.38 -4.22
C LEU A 197 -7.08 -0.16 -3.73
N GLU A 198 -8.25 0.07 -4.30
CA GLU A 198 -9.16 1.15 -3.88
C GLU A 198 -8.46 2.51 -3.81
N VAL A 199 -7.65 2.81 -4.82
CA VAL A 199 -6.88 4.06 -4.86
C VAL A 199 -7.82 5.21 -5.17
N ASP A 200 -7.87 6.19 -4.27
CA ASP A 200 -8.58 7.45 -4.44
C ASP A 200 -7.60 8.60 -4.28
N THR A 201 -7.65 9.59 -5.16
CA THR A 201 -6.79 10.77 -5.06
C THR A 201 -7.39 11.95 -5.81
N VAL A 202 -6.95 13.14 -5.45
CA VAL A 202 -7.21 14.38 -6.18
C VAL A 202 -5.87 14.88 -6.74
N ILE A 203 -5.78 15.03 -8.05
CA ILE A 203 -4.60 15.57 -8.74
C ILE A 203 -5.01 16.89 -9.39
N ASN A 204 -4.38 17.99 -8.96
CA ASN A 204 -4.69 19.33 -9.45
C ASN A 204 -6.21 19.60 -9.48
N LYS A 205 -6.92 19.27 -8.39
CA LYS A 205 -8.36 19.39 -8.17
C LYS A 205 -9.25 18.38 -8.91
N ILE A 206 -8.71 17.55 -9.80
CA ILE A 206 -9.45 16.50 -10.49
C ILE A 206 -9.39 15.21 -9.67
N LYS A 207 -10.55 14.62 -9.42
CA LYS A 207 -10.66 13.36 -8.66
C LYS A 207 -10.46 12.14 -9.55
N PHE A 208 -9.58 11.27 -9.13
CA PHE A 208 -9.26 10.01 -9.77
C PHE A 208 -9.47 8.84 -8.82
N ASN A 209 -10.01 7.75 -9.36
CA ASN A 209 -10.14 6.49 -8.66
C ASN A 209 -9.44 5.38 -9.45
N SER A 210 -8.86 4.44 -8.76
CA SER A 210 -8.39 3.21 -9.38
C SER A 210 -8.81 2.00 -8.54
N PRO A 211 -9.56 1.05 -9.11
CA PRO A 211 -9.89 -0.18 -8.40
C PRO A 211 -8.64 -0.97 -8.02
N SER A 212 -7.65 -0.99 -8.92
CA SER A 212 -6.38 -1.64 -8.65
C SER A 212 -5.26 -1.14 -9.57
N ILE A 213 -4.05 -1.04 -8.99
CA ILE A 213 -2.79 -0.88 -9.71
C ILE A 213 -1.88 -2.01 -9.24
N VAL A 214 -1.36 -2.79 -10.18
CA VAL A 214 -0.49 -3.93 -9.89
C VAL A 214 0.88 -3.70 -10.51
N ILE A 215 1.93 -3.82 -9.71
CA ILE A 215 3.32 -3.75 -10.14
C ILE A 215 3.96 -5.12 -9.96
N ASN A 216 4.40 -5.72 -11.05
CA ASN A 216 5.14 -6.98 -11.05
C ASN A 216 6.61 -6.70 -11.33
N LYS A 217 7.48 -7.07 -10.39
CA LYS A 217 8.93 -6.95 -10.55
C LYS A 217 9.45 -8.05 -11.45
N LYS A 218 10.05 -7.68 -12.57
CA LYS A 218 10.81 -8.55 -13.46
C LYS A 218 12.32 -8.46 -13.15
N ASN A 219 13.16 -9.23 -13.81
CA ASN A 219 14.60 -9.24 -13.57
C ASN A 219 15.23 -7.84 -13.76
N SER A 220 14.86 -7.11 -14.82
CA SER A 220 15.44 -5.81 -15.18
C SER A 220 14.46 -4.64 -15.20
N SER A 221 13.16 -4.89 -15.02
CA SER A 221 12.09 -3.90 -15.13
C SER A 221 10.96 -4.16 -14.14
N PHE A 222 10.01 -3.26 -14.11
CA PHE A 222 8.73 -3.37 -13.42
C PHE A 222 7.62 -3.28 -14.46
N LEU A 223 6.74 -4.28 -14.52
CA LEU A 223 5.51 -4.23 -15.31
C LEU A 223 4.39 -3.64 -14.45
N ILE A 224 3.84 -2.53 -14.86
CA ILE A 224 2.79 -1.81 -14.17
C ILE A 224 1.50 -1.89 -14.98
N ASN A 225 0.43 -2.39 -14.36
CA ASN A 225 -0.89 -2.48 -14.96
C ASN A 225 -1.90 -1.84 -14.01
N GLY A 226 -2.89 -1.16 -14.56
CA GLY A 226 -3.92 -0.57 -13.74
C GLY A 226 -5.11 -0.07 -14.56
N ARG A 227 -6.13 0.38 -13.82
CA ARG A 227 -7.30 1.03 -14.37
C ARG A 227 -7.55 2.31 -13.61
N ILE A 228 -7.68 3.42 -14.32
CA ILE A 228 -7.97 4.74 -13.74
C ILE A 228 -9.32 5.21 -14.24
N LEU A 229 -10.16 5.61 -13.30
CA LEU A 229 -11.49 6.14 -13.56
C LEU A 229 -11.53 7.62 -13.19
N ASN A 230 -12.12 8.43 -14.04
CA ASN A 230 -12.60 9.75 -13.68
C ASN A 230 -14.13 9.73 -13.74
N LYS A 231 -14.78 9.92 -12.59
CA LYS A 231 -16.25 9.93 -12.47
C LYS A 231 -16.83 11.34 -12.33
N GLU A 232 -16.00 12.36 -12.17
CA GLU A 232 -16.49 13.74 -12.03
C GLU A 232 -16.80 14.34 -13.39
N LYS A 233 -18.04 14.83 -13.54
CA LYS A 233 -18.56 15.41 -14.80
C LYS A 233 -18.02 16.82 -15.09
N ASN A 234 -17.44 17.51 -14.10
CA ASN A 234 -17.18 18.94 -14.16
C ASN A 234 -15.71 19.27 -13.92
N ALA A 235 -14.80 18.67 -14.67
CA ALA A 235 -13.43 19.17 -14.71
C ALA A 235 -13.44 20.48 -15.53
N SER A 236 -13.02 21.60 -14.93
CA SER A 236 -12.82 22.85 -15.67
C SER A 236 -11.60 22.75 -16.57
N PHE A 237 -11.57 23.52 -17.66
CA PHE A 237 -10.39 23.53 -18.52
C PHE A 237 -9.12 23.96 -17.78
N GLU A 238 -9.20 24.88 -16.84
CA GLU A 238 -8.06 25.32 -16.06
C GLU A 238 -7.43 24.17 -15.24
N GLU A 239 -8.25 23.26 -14.71
CA GLU A 239 -7.78 22.09 -13.98
C GLU A 239 -7.07 21.09 -14.89
N ILE A 240 -7.58 20.91 -16.12
CA ILE A 240 -6.96 20.03 -17.14
C ILE A 240 -5.73 20.67 -17.75
N LYS A 241 -5.76 21.98 -17.98
CA LYS A 241 -4.64 22.75 -18.51
C LYS A 241 -3.39 22.55 -17.67
N ASP A 242 -3.50 22.54 -16.35
CA ASP A 242 -2.39 22.28 -15.45
C ASP A 242 -1.81 20.86 -15.59
N LEU A 243 -2.63 19.87 -15.95
CA LEU A 243 -2.15 18.51 -16.25
C LEU A 243 -1.49 18.40 -17.62
N LEU A 244 -1.98 19.18 -18.61
CA LEU A 244 -1.50 19.16 -19.99
C LEU A 244 -0.34 20.13 -20.24
N ASN A 245 -0.03 21.00 -19.33
CA ASN A 245 0.72 22.26 -19.45
C ASN A 245 2.13 22.21 -20.05
N SER A 246 2.70 21.06 -20.33
CA SER A 246 4.01 21.01 -21.00
C SER A 246 3.96 20.79 -22.51
N HIS A 247 2.78 20.44 -23.07
CA HIS A 247 2.72 19.99 -24.47
C HIS A 247 1.68 20.71 -25.36
N TYR A 248 0.74 21.49 -24.79
CA TYR A 248 -0.39 22.04 -25.55
C TYR A 248 -0.69 23.51 -25.18
N ASN A 249 0.29 24.39 -25.32
CA ASN A 249 0.14 25.83 -25.03
C ASN A 249 -0.89 26.57 -25.90
N ASN A 250 -1.38 25.95 -26.97
CA ASN A 250 -2.24 26.58 -27.99
C ASN A 250 -3.68 26.03 -28.03
N LEU A 251 -4.08 25.17 -27.10
CA LEU A 251 -5.47 24.70 -27.03
C LEU A 251 -6.31 25.70 -26.21
N ASP A 252 -7.17 26.44 -26.87
CA ASP A 252 -8.14 27.33 -26.23
C ASP A 252 -9.47 26.57 -26.04
N LEU A 253 -9.52 25.79 -24.91
CA LEU A 253 -10.70 25.04 -24.52
C LEU A 253 -11.48 25.85 -23.47
N LYS A 254 -12.80 25.97 -23.64
CA LYS A 254 -13.64 26.72 -22.69
C LYS A 254 -14.38 25.79 -21.72
N ASP A 255 -15.07 24.80 -22.21
CA ASP A 255 -15.85 23.88 -21.39
C ASP A 255 -15.40 22.45 -21.69
N PHE A 256 -15.06 21.70 -20.65
CA PHE A 256 -14.66 20.31 -20.84
C PHE A 256 -15.28 19.44 -19.73
N HIS A 257 -16.36 18.76 -20.09
CA HIS A 257 -17.09 17.87 -19.18
C HIS A 257 -17.01 16.44 -19.69
N PHE A 258 -16.33 15.59 -18.95
CA PHE A 258 -16.12 14.20 -19.36
C PHE A 258 -16.07 13.22 -18.20
N ILE A 259 -16.32 11.96 -18.53
CA ILE A 259 -16.08 10.79 -17.69
C ILE A 259 -15.13 9.89 -18.47
N SER A 260 -14.15 9.31 -17.81
CA SER A 260 -13.22 8.40 -18.48
C SER A 260 -12.97 7.12 -17.70
N ASP A 261 -12.71 6.05 -18.45
CA ASP A 261 -12.31 4.74 -17.98
C ASP A 261 -11.08 4.31 -18.78
N ASN A 262 -9.94 4.24 -18.10
CA ASN A 262 -8.64 4.09 -18.74
C ASN A 262 -7.93 2.87 -18.18
N ASN A 263 -7.73 1.85 -19.02
CA ASN A 263 -6.86 0.74 -18.71
C ASN A 263 -5.46 1.03 -19.26
N PHE A 264 -4.44 0.80 -18.46
CA PHE A 264 -3.07 1.04 -18.88
C PHE A 264 -2.14 -0.11 -18.49
N SER A 265 -1.11 -0.28 -19.30
CA SER A 265 0.00 -1.20 -19.03
C SER A 265 1.29 -0.58 -19.57
N PHE A 266 2.37 -0.62 -18.80
CA PHE A 266 3.69 -0.18 -19.24
C PHE A 266 4.80 -0.82 -18.43
N GLU A 267 6.01 -0.80 -18.99
CA GLU A 267 7.20 -1.25 -18.27
C GLU A 267 8.11 -0.07 -17.91
N VAL A 268 8.68 -0.14 -16.71
CA VAL A 268 9.68 0.83 -16.23
C VAL A 268 10.97 0.09 -15.91
N SER A 269 12.05 0.46 -16.55
CA SER A 269 13.37 -0.11 -16.26
C SER A 269 13.90 0.36 -14.90
N LYS A 270 14.95 -0.29 -14.38
CA LYS A 270 15.65 0.16 -13.15
C LYS A 270 16.23 1.58 -13.25
N LYS A 271 16.44 2.08 -14.48
CA LYS A 271 16.87 3.47 -14.77
C LYS A 271 15.70 4.42 -15.02
N PHE A 272 14.48 4.04 -14.63
CA PHE A 272 13.23 4.81 -14.82
C PHE A 272 12.89 5.11 -16.28
N LYS A 273 13.40 4.35 -17.23
CA LYS A 273 12.99 4.48 -18.65
C LYS A 273 11.70 3.72 -18.87
N LEU A 274 10.69 4.44 -19.38
CA LEU A 274 9.38 3.89 -19.73
C LEU A 274 9.44 3.20 -21.09
N SER A 275 8.76 2.06 -21.23
CA SER A 275 8.63 1.29 -22.47
C SER A 275 7.33 0.50 -22.49
N ASN A 276 6.95 0.00 -23.66
CA ASN A 276 5.77 -0.86 -23.87
C ASN A 276 4.48 -0.26 -23.30
N LEU A 277 4.28 1.06 -23.51
CA LEU A 277 3.07 1.75 -23.07
C LEU A 277 1.89 1.32 -23.94
N ASN A 278 0.85 0.79 -23.29
CA ASN A 278 -0.46 0.50 -23.86
C ASN A 278 -1.51 1.21 -23.03
N ILE A 279 -2.42 1.92 -23.70
CA ILE A 279 -3.54 2.61 -23.06
C ILE A 279 -4.80 2.31 -23.86
N ASN A 280 -5.85 1.88 -23.17
CA ASN A 280 -7.19 1.72 -23.72
C ASN A 280 -8.13 2.60 -22.90
N SER A 281 -8.65 3.65 -23.51
CA SER A 281 -9.52 4.62 -22.87
C SER A 281 -10.91 4.64 -23.51
N LYS A 282 -11.92 4.71 -22.64
CA LYS A 282 -13.30 5.06 -23.02
C LYS A 282 -13.62 6.40 -22.38
N ILE A 283 -13.95 7.39 -23.18
CA ILE A 283 -14.21 8.76 -22.73
C ILE A 283 -15.62 9.13 -23.18
N ASN A 284 -16.49 9.44 -22.25
CA ASN A 284 -17.81 10.00 -22.52
C ASN A 284 -17.73 11.51 -22.31
N LEU A 285 -17.69 12.24 -23.42
CA LEU A 285 -17.61 13.68 -23.47
C LEU A 285 -19.02 14.27 -23.52
N SER A 286 -19.49 14.84 -22.43
CA SER A 286 -20.82 15.47 -22.39
C SER A 286 -20.82 16.84 -23.03
N LYS A 287 -19.73 17.61 -22.91
CA LYS A 287 -19.57 18.93 -23.52
C LYS A 287 -18.10 19.26 -23.72
N LEU A 288 -17.74 19.77 -24.90
CA LEU A 288 -16.46 20.39 -25.19
C LEU A 288 -16.68 21.60 -26.07
N THR A 289 -16.17 22.74 -25.66
CA THR A 289 -16.13 23.96 -26.47
C THR A 289 -14.67 24.32 -26.69
N TYR A 290 -14.23 24.35 -27.94
CA TYR A 290 -12.88 24.78 -28.26
C TYR A 290 -12.86 25.88 -29.32
N LYS A 291 -11.89 26.78 -29.24
CA LYS A 291 -11.68 27.81 -30.22
C LYS A 291 -10.97 27.24 -31.46
N ASN A 292 -11.59 27.43 -32.61
CA ASN A 292 -11.02 27.00 -33.87
C ASN A 292 -9.93 27.99 -34.36
N ASN A 293 -8.67 27.59 -34.18
CA ASN A 293 -7.53 28.41 -34.60
C ASN A 293 -7.01 28.02 -35.99
N PHE A 294 -7.71 27.13 -36.71
CA PHE A 294 -7.32 26.67 -38.05
C PHE A 294 -7.79 27.66 -39.14
N LYS A 295 -7.04 28.73 -39.34
CA LYS A 295 -7.32 29.72 -40.39
C LYS A 295 -7.45 29.10 -41.79
N SER A 296 -6.76 28.02 -42.10
CA SER A 296 -6.85 27.27 -43.34
C SER A 296 -8.21 26.61 -43.53
N ILE A 297 -8.83 26.08 -42.47
CA ILE A 297 -10.18 25.48 -42.56
C ILE A 297 -11.24 26.54 -42.76
N GLN A 298 -11.15 27.69 -42.13
CA GLN A 298 -12.10 28.82 -42.32
C GLN A 298 -12.11 29.34 -43.76
N LYS A 299 -10.98 29.25 -44.48
CA LYS A 299 -10.90 29.65 -45.89
C LYS A 299 -11.75 28.77 -46.79
N TYR A 300 -11.84 27.47 -46.51
CA TYR A 300 -12.60 26.51 -47.34
C TYR A 300 -14.01 26.24 -46.80
N PHE A 301 -14.21 26.47 -45.51
CA PHE A 301 -15.49 26.27 -44.85
C PHE A 301 -15.82 27.49 -43.97
N PRO A 302 -16.29 28.59 -44.61
CA PRO A 302 -16.58 29.85 -43.91
C PRO A 302 -17.72 29.74 -42.89
N GLU A 303 -18.55 28.70 -43.00
CA GLU A 303 -19.63 28.42 -42.04
C GLU A 303 -19.15 27.86 -40.70
N ILE A 304 -17.88 27.41 -40.62
CA ILE A 304 -17.31 26.91 -39.35
C ILE A 304 -17.11 28.08 -38.40
N LYS A 305 -17.92 28.09 -37.34
CA LYS A 305 -17.90 29.11 -36.30
C LYS A 305 -16.52 29.16 -35.59
N GLU A 306 -16.21 30.32 -35.02
CA GLU A 306 -15.01 30.55 -34.22
C GLU A 306 -14.90 29.53 -33.07
N PHE A 307 -16.03 29.09 -32.55
CA PHE A 307 -16.12 28.07 -31.50
C PHE A 307 -16.82 26.82 -32.03
N ILE A 308 -16.16 25.67 -31.83
CA ILE A 308 -16.74 24.37 -32.15
C ILE A 308 -17.24 23.77 -30.84
N ASN A 309 -18.50 23.38 -30.82
CA ASN A 309 -19.15 22.75 -29.68
C ASN A 309 -19.41 21.28 -29.99
N LEU A 310 -18.81 20.40 -29.23
CA LEU A 310 -19.06 18.97 -29.24
C LEU A 310 -19.93 18.59 -28.05
N LYS A 311 -20.98 17.80 -28.27
CA LYS A 311 -21.90 17.32 -27.24
C LYS A 311 -22.12 15.83 -27.37
N ASN A 312 -22.19 15.15 -26.23
CA ASN A 312 -22.53 13.73 -26.14
C ASN A 312 -21.68 12.83 -27.06
N HIS A 313 -20.36 13.02 -27.05
CA HIS A 313 -19.43 12.19 -27.79
C HIS A 313 -18.92 11.03 -26.95
N GLU A 314 -18.95 9.84 -27.55
CA GLU A 314 -18.21 8.68 -27.05
C GLU A 314 -16.92 8.54 -27.84
N ILE A 315 -15.77 8.57 -27.14
CA ILE A 315 -14.44 8.47 -27.74
C ILE A 315 -13.77 7.22 -27.18
N LYS A 316 -13.30 6.36 -28.07
CA LYS A 316 -12.42 5.22 -27.76
C LYS A 316 -11.03 5.53 -28.26
N LEU A 317 -10.05 5.47 -27.36
CA LEU A 317 -8.65 5.68 -27.68
C LEU A 317 -7.88 4.40 -27.35
N ASN A 318 -7.21 3.85 -28.35
CA ASN A 318 -6.28 2.74 -28.20
C ASN A 318 -4.88 3.23 -28.58
N TYR A 319 -3.98 3.25 -27.62
CA TYR A 319 -2.57 3.59 -27.83
C TYR A 319 -1.72 2.36 -27.54
N ASN A 320 -0.90 1.98 -28.48
CA ASN A 320 0.19 1.03 -28.28
C ASN A 320 1.47 1.60 -28.92
N LYS A 321 2.59 0.92 -28.71
CA LYS A 321 3.92 1.38 -29.12
C LYS A 321 4.00 1.94 -30.54
N ASP A 322 3.22 1.40 -31.49
CA ASP A 322 3.36 1.65 -32.93
C ASP A 322 2.09 2.27 -33.53
N LYS A 323 0.99 2.37 -32.79
CA LYS A 323 -0.31 2.80 -33.32
C LYS A 323 -1.12 3.60 -32.30
N ILE A 324 -1.68 4.69 -32.76
CA ILE A 324 -2.74 5.43 -32.07
C ILE A 324 -4.01 5.27 -32.92
N GLU A 325 -5.06 4.77 -32.30
CA GLU A 325 -6.36 4.64 -32.90
C GLU A 325 -7.38 5.40 -32.06
N ILE A 326 -8.09 6.32 -32.68
CA ILE A 326 -9.14 7.11 -32.04
C ILE A 326 -10.40 6.92 -32.84
N ILE A 327 -11.44 6.44 -32.19
CA ILE A 327 -12.78 6.27 -32.79
C ILE A 327 -13.73 7.12 -31.96
N GLY A 328 -14.44 8.03 -32.61
CA GLY A 328 -15.41 8.91 -31.97
C GLY A 328 -16.75 8.84 -32.67
N SER A 329 -17.83 8.90 -31.91
CA SER A 329 -19.19 9.05 -32.35
C SER A 329 -19.91 10.08 -31.50
N GLY A 330 -20.71 10.95 -32.07
CA GLY A 330 -21.44 11.98 -31.32
C GLY A 330 -22.10 13.00 -32.26
N GLN A 331 -22.68 14.04 -31.66
CA GLN A 331 -23.34 15.15 -32.35
C GLN A 331 -22.57 16.45 -32.18
#